data_fefb5546b96b9940f814d750513db778
#
_entry.id   fefb5546b96b9940f814d750513db778
#
_cell.length_a   1.000
_cell.length_b   1.000
_cell.length_c   1.000
_cell.angle_alpha   90.00
_cell.angle_beta   90.00
_cell.angle_gamma   90.00
#
_symmetry.space_group_name_H-M   'P 1'
#
loop_
_entity.id
_entity.type
_entity.pdbx_description
1 polymer ?
#
loop_
_entity_poly.entity_id
_entity_poly.type
_entity_poly.pdbx_seq_one_letter_code
_entity_poly.pdbx_strand_id
1 'polypeptide(L)'
;MKNKKIMIRNAFLCLLIVVLLCSALFCVRYQHTSSKRLAERWRGDVIAQYHSPLDKDGDGMDDQVDILEGAINYVNTHPKYKSAYYAGGYPNDGYGVCTDVVAYALKEAGYDLMELVSKDIEIHGDMYDIEIPDQNIDFRRVKNLYVFFNLNAESLSTDLKDISEWQGGDIVIFKNHIAIVSDRRNQHGVPYVIHHANPFQKTYEEDILEKHDDIRGHYRWNNG
;
A
#
# COMPACT_ATOMS: atom_id res chain seq x y z
N MET A 1 -3.62 -53.11 -27.73
CA MET A 1 -4.76 -52.32 -27.23
C MET A 1 -4.73 -52.07 -25.71
N LYS A 2 -4.47 -53.10 -24.88
CA LYS A 2 -4.47 -53.03 -23.41
C LYS A 2 -3.47 -52.00 -22.84
N ASN A 3 -2.23 -51.96 -23.34
CA ASN A 3 -1.18 -51.00 -22.91
C ASN A 3 -1.52 -49.55 -23.24
N LYS A 4 -2.16 -49.28 -24.39
CA LYS A 4 -2.58 -47.89 -24.75
C LYS A 4 -3.67 -47.37 -23.81
N LYS A 5 -4.62 -48.22 -23.38
CA LYS A 5 -5.65 -47.85 -22.40
C LYS A 5 -5.06 -47.57 -21.00
N ILE A 6 -4.06 -48.34 -20.57
CA ILE A 6 -3.36 -48.13 -19.30
C ILE A 6 -2.58 -46.79 -19.34
N MET A 7 -1.87 -46.54 -20.42
CA MET A 7 -1.11 -45.28 -20.60
C MET A 7 -2.03 -44.05 -20.58
N ILE A 8 -3.17 -44.10 -21.29
CA ILE A 8 -4.16 -43.02 -21.30
C ILE A 8 -4.73 -42.79 -19.90
N ARG A 9 -5.09 -43.90 -19.18
CA ARG A 9 -5.60 -43.81 -17.81
C ARG A 9 -4.58 -43.18 -16.85
N ASN A 10 -3.31 -43.57 -16.96
CA ASN A 10 -2.25 -43.01 -16.10
C ASN A 10 -1.96 -41.53 -16.43
N ALA A 11 -1.98 -41.18 -17.71
CA ALA A 11 -1.83 -39.77 -18.14
C ALA A 11 -3.01 -38.91 -17.60
N PHE A 12 -4.24 -39.43 -17.67
CA PHE A 12 -5.42 -38.75 -17.10
C PHE A 12 -5.32 -38.61 -15.58
N LEU A 13 -4.86 -39.64 -14.87
CA LEU A 13 -4.68 -39.58 -13.41
C LEU A 13 -3.60 -38.59 -13.02
N CYS A 14 -2.47 -38.53 -13.74
CA CYS A 14 -1.43 -37.53 -13.52
C CYS A 14 -1.96 -36.10 -13.75
N LEU A 15 -2.73 -35.89 -14.82
CA LEU A 15 -3.34 -34.57 -15.09
C LEU A 15 -4.30 -34.16 -13.95
N LEU A 16 -5.13 -35.10 -13.47
CA LEU A 16 -6.05 -34.85 -12.38
C LEU A 16 -5.29 -34.45 -11.09
N ILE A 17 -4.22 -35.16 -10.77
CA ILE A 17 -3.38 -34.85 -9.60
C ILE A 17 -2.76 -33.44 -9.74
N VAL A 18 -2.24 -33.08 -10.90
CA VAL A 18 -1.68 -31.75 -11.17
C VAL A 18 -2.75 -30.67 -10.98
N VAL A 19 -3.95 -30.86 -11.53
CA VAL A 19 -5.07 -29.91 -11.37
C VAL A 19 -5.46 -29.76 -9.90
N LEU A 20 -5.55 -30.84 -9.14
CA LEU A 20 -5.86 -30.79 -7.71
C LEU A 20 -4.76 -30.08 -6.90
N LEU A 21 -3.50 -30.33 -7.21
CA LEU A 21 -2.39 -29.62 -6.56
C LEU A 21 -2.38 -28.14 -6.89
N CYS A 22 -2.61 -27.75 -8.15
CA CYS A 22 -2.72 -26.37 -8.57
C CYS A 22 -3.89 -25.65 -7.89
N SER A 23 -5.06 -26.31 -7.80
CA SER A 23 -6.23 -25.74 -7.14
C SER A 23 -6.01 -25.59 -5.62
N ALA A 24 -5.35 -26.57 -4.98
CA ALA A 24 -5.00 -26.48 -3.57
C ALA A 24 -4.00 -25.32 -3.30
N LEU A 25 -2.97 -25.18 -4.14
CA LEU A 25 -2.03 -24.07 -4.06
C LEU A 25 -2.71 -22.71 -4.30
N PHE A 26 -3.64 -22.65 -5.25
CA PHE A 26 -4.46 -21.46 -5.50
C PHE A 26 -5.26 -21.09 -4.25
N CYS A 27 -6.01 -22.06 -3.68
CA CYS A 27 -6.81 -21.83 -2.47
C CYS A 27 -5.98 -21.39 -1.26
N VAL A 28 -4.76 -21.95 -1.11
CA VAL A 28 -3.86 -21.57 -0.01
C VAL A 28 -3.29 -20.17 -0.17
N ARG A 29 -3.07 -19.69 -1.40
CA ARG A 29 -2.46 -18.39 -1.67
C ARG A 29 -3.44 -17.26 -1.89
N TYR A 30 -4.64 -17.58 -2.33
CA TYR A 30 -5.66 -16.56 -2.59
C TYR A 30 -6.13 -15.91 -1.30
N GLN A 31 -5.99 -14.59 -1.20
CA GLN A 31 -6.43 -13.79 -0.04
C GLN A 31 -5.73 -14.16 1.30
N HIS A 32 -4.51 -14.71 1.25
CA HIS A 32 -3.71 -15.04 2.44
C HIS A 32 -2.45 -14.17 2.51
N THR A 33 -2.64 -12.87 2.70
CA THR A 33 -1.55 -11.92 2.89
C THR A 33 -1.15 -11.87 4.37
N SER A 34 0.15 -11.97 4.65
CA SER A 34 0.70 -11.92 6.00
C SER A 34 0.98 -10.47 6.42
N SER A 35 0.57 -10.11 7.63
CA SER A 35 0.96 -8.83 8.26
C SER A 35 2.30 -8.90 9.00
N LYS A 36 2.98 -10.07 8.97
CA LYS A 36 4.29 -10.20 9.59
C LYS A 36 5.28 -9.25 8.93
N ARG A 37 5.83 -8.36 9.73
CA ARG A 37 6.82 -7.39 9.30
C ARG A 37 8.13 -8.06 8.89
N LEU A 38 8.79 -7.53 7.85
CA LEU A 38 10.09 -7.99 7.39
C LEU A 38 11.17 -7.68 8.46
N ALA A 39 12.23 -8.47 8.47
CA ALA A 39 13.35 -8.21 9.37
C ALA A 39 14.15 -6.99 8.87
N GLU A 40 14.56 -6.12 9.79
CA GLU A 40 15.55 -5.08 9.54
C GLU A 40 16.88 -5.71 9.06
N ARG A 41 17.34 -5.30 7.88
CA ARG A 41 18.58 -5.83 7.27
C ARG A 41 19.70 -4.81 7.13
N TRP A 42 19.38 -3.52 7.31
CA TRP A 42 20.39 -2.48 7.26
C TRP A 42 21.39 -2.63 8.41
N ARG A 43 22.67 -2.51 8.08
CA ARG A 43 23.82 -2.62 9.02
C ARG A 43 24.80 -1.46 8.89
N GLY A 44 24.41 -0.42 8.14
CA GLY A 44 25.19 0.81 8.02
C GLY A 44 24.98 1.74 9.21
N ASP A 45 25.31 3.00 9.00
CA ASP A 45 25.15 4.03 10.02
C ASP A 45 23.67 4.22 10.39
N VAL A 46 23.44 4.67 11.62
CA VAL A 46 22.10 4.96 12.12
C VAL A 46 21.53 6.12 11.30
N ILE A 47 20.40 5.90 10.66
CA ILE A 47 19.62 6.94 9.99
C ILE A 47 18.71 7.55 11.06
N ALA A 48 18.87 8.86 11.30
CA ALA A 48 18.03 9.57 12.25
C ALA A 48 16.57 9.52 11.76
N GLN A 49 15.66 9.13 12.65
CA GLN A 49 14.23 9.15 12.35
C GLN A 49 13.76 10.60 12.23
N TYR A 50 12.95 10.87 11.23
CA TYR A 50 12.22 12.12 11.13
C TYR A 50 11.05 12.13 12.12
N HIS A 51 10.83 13.26 12.75
CA HIS A 51 9.69 13.54 13.63
C HIS A 51 8.93 14.75 13.08
N SER A 52 7.63 14.60 12.89
CA SER A 52 6.77 15.71 12.47
C SER A 52 6.67 16.73 13.61
N PRO A 53 6.64 18.04 13.32
CA PRO A 53 6.29 19.03 14.33
C PRO A 53 4.79 19.05 14.67
N LEU A 54 3.99 18.26 13.98
CA LEU A 54 2.54 18.18 14.12
C LEU A 54 2.15 16.96 14.94
N ASP A 55 1.09 17.11 15.72
CA ASP A 55 0.37 16.11 16.51
C ASP A 55 -1.12 16.50 16.37
N LYS A 56 -1.76 16.05 15.31
CA LYS A 56 -3.08 16.54 14.87
C LYS A 56 -4.21 16.06 15.76
N ASP A 57 -4.12 14.83 16.23
CA ASP A 57 -5.15 14.25 17.10
C ASP A 57 -4.90 14.54 18.59
N GLY A 58 -3.69 15.02 18.95
CA GLY A 58 -3.33 15.48 20.30
C GLY A 58 -3.06 14.34 21.28
N ASP A 59 -2.64 13.17 20.80
CA ASP A 59 -2.40 12.00 21.64
C ASP A 59 -0.99 11.95 22.24
N GLY A 60 -0.08 12.84 21.77
CA GLY A 60 1.30 12.99 22.22
C GLY A 60 2.33 12.24 21.35
N MET A 61 1.89 11.59 20.28
CA MET A 61 2.77 11.12 19.19
C MET A 61 2.78 12.14 18.04
N ASP A 62 3.83 12.13 17.24
CA ASP A 62 3.87 12.99 16.07
C ASP A 62 3.21 12.30 14.85
N ASP A 63 2.61 13.10 13.97
CA ASP A 63 1.83 12.63 12.83
C ASP A 63 2.62 11.64 11.93
N GLN A 64 3.96 11.77 11.84
CA GLN A 64 4.77 10.86 11.03
C GLN A 64 4.78 9.44 11.61
N VAL A 65 4.86 9.33 12.93
CA VAL A 65 4.78 8.05 13.65
C VAL A 65 3.39 7.48 13.53
N ASP A 66 2.34 8.31 13.72
CA ASP A 66 0.95 7.87 13.64
C ASP A 66 0.59 7.34 12.24
N ILE A 67 1.05 8.00 11.19
CA ILE A 67 0.84 7.52 9.81
C ILE A 67 1.49 6.15 9.61
N LEU A 68 2.72 5.94 10.12
CA LEU A 68 3.37 4.64 10.03
C LEU A 68 2.60 3.57 10.82
N GLU A 69 2.26 3.87 12.07
CA GLU A 69 1.54 2.93 12.94
C GLU A 69 0.13 2.65 12.42
N GLY A 70 -0.56 3.65 11.89
CA GLY A 70 -1.86 3.50 11.26
C GLY A 70 -1.82 2.54 10.06
N ALA A 71 -0.77 2.62 9.21
CA ALA A 71 -0.57 1.66 8.14
C ALA A 71 -0.36 0.23 8.68
N ILE A 72 0.46 0.08 9.73
CA ILE A 72 0.73 -1.20 10.39
C ILE A 72 -0.55 -1.76 11.03
N ASN A 73 -1.29 -0.93 11.76
CA ASN A 73 -2.54 -1.29 12.43
C ASN A 73 -3.60 -1.75 11.41
N TYR A 74 -3.74 -1.00 10.31
CA TYR A 74 -4.67 -1.38 9.25
C TYR A 74 -4.35 -2.75 8.64
N VAL A 75 -3.10 -3.02 8.26
CA VAL A 75 -2.75 -4.31 7.66
C VAL A 75 -2.79 -5.47 8.66
N ASN A 76 -2.69 -5.19 9.96
CA ASN A 76 -2.90 -6.19 11.02
C ASN A 76 -4.36 -6.64 11.15
N THR A 77 -5.32 -5.92 10.56
CA THR A 77 -6.71 -6.39 10.43
C THR A 77 -6.87 -7.45 9.33
N HIS A 78 -5.82 -7.73 8.57
CA HIS A 78 -5.79 -8.69 7.45
C HIS A 78 -6.87 -8.44 6.39
N PRO A 79 -6.97 -7.20 5.83
CA PRO A 79 -7.97 -6.90 4.82
C PRO A 79 -7.77 -7.78 3.58
N LYS A 80 -8.84 -8.38 3.07
CA LYS A 80 -8.79 -9.11 1.79
C LYS A 80 -8.77 -8.14 0.63
N TYR A 81 -8.14 -8.51 -0.47
CA TYR A 81 -8.09 -7.65 -1.65
C TYR A 81 -9.42 -7.60 -2.39
N LYS A 82 -9.98 -6.40 -2.56
CA LYS A 82 -11.16 -6.17 -3.39
C LYS A 82 -11.26 -4.69 -3.76
N SER A 83 -11.20 -4.41 -5.06
CA SER A 83 -11.54 -3.09 -5.58
C SER A 83 -13.05 -3.00 -5.75
N ALA A 84 -13.72 -2.23 -4.88
CA ALA A 84 -15.17 -2.05 -4.89
C ALA A 84 -15.53 -0.62 -4.51
N TYR A 85 -16.72 -0.19 -4.93
CA TYR A 85 -17.34 1.06 -4.49
C TYR A 85 -17.99 0.87 -3.12
N TYR A 86 -17.83 1.84 -2.24
CA TYR A 86 -18.45 1.91 -0.92
C TYR A 86 -19.18 3.25 -0.75
N ALA A 87 -20.47 3.22 -0.50
CA ALA A 87 -21.30 4.43 -0.36
C ALA A 87 -20.93 5.30 0.86
N GLY A 88 -20.08 4.82 1.78
CA GLY A 88 -19.51 5.60 2.88
C GLY A 88 -18.03 5.92 2.68
N GLY A 89 -17.52 5.69 1.46
CA GLY A 89 -16.11 5.88 1.10
C GLY A 89 -15.19 4.78 1.61
N TYR A 90 -15.09 4.63 2.93
CA TYR A 90 -14.21 3.64 3.56
C TYR A 90 -14.79 2.22 3.53
N PRO A 91 -13.98 1.20 3.19
CA PRO A 91 -14.39 -0.20 3.32
C PRO A 91 -14.69 -0.56 4.77
N ASN A 92 -15.80 -1.27 4.99
CA ASN A 92 -16.24 -1.75 6.31
C ASN A 92 -16.56 -3.25 6.34
N ASP A 93 -16.14 -3.98 5.31
CA ASP A 93 -16.46 -5.39 5.10
C ASP A 93 -15.22 -6.32 5.17
N GLY A 94 -14.09 -5.81 5.67
CA GLY A 94 -12.83 -6.55 5.77
C GLY A 94 -12.10 -6.70 4.43
N TYR A 95 -12.42 -5.85 3.45
CA TYR A 95 -11.71 -5.75 2.19
C TYR A 95 -11.02 -4.38 2.04
N GLY A 96 -10.07 -4.30 1.11
CA GLY A 96 -9.39 -3.05 0.79
C GLY A 96 -8.42 -3.18 -0.37
N VAL A 97 -7.79 -2.06 -0.71
CA VAL A 97 -6.76 -1.92 -1.75
C VAL A 97 -5.64 -0.98 -1.27
N CYS A 98 -4.67 -0.68 -2.11
CA CYS A 98 -3.51 0.15 -1.77
C CYS A 98 -3.88 1.53 -1.20
N THR A 99 -4.88 2.19 -1.77
CA THR A 99 -5.33 3.51 -1.31
C THR A 99 -5.97 3.48 0.07
N ASP A 100 -6.57 2.35 0.45
CA ASP A 100 -7.15 2.19 1.78
C ASP A 100 -6.06 2.09 2.86
N VAL A 101 -4.89 1.51 2.56
CA VAL A 101 -3.74 1.53 3.49
C VAL A 101 -3.34 2.96 3.82
N VAL A 102 -3.24 3.83 2.81
CA VAL A 102 -2.88 5.25 3.00
C VAL A 102 -3.99 6.02 3.71
N ALA A 103 -5.25 5.77 3.34
CA ALA A 103 -6.39 6.45 3.94
C ALA A 103 -6.54 6.13 5.44
N TYR A 104 -6.37 4.88 5.82
CA TYR A 104 -6.39 4.49 7.23
C TYR A 104 -5.13 4.91 7.99
N ALA A 105 -3.97 4.98 7.33
CA ALA A 105 -2.74 5.52 7.90
C ALA A 105 -2.92 7.00 8.29
N LEU A 106 -3.40 7.84 7.38
CA LEU A 106 -3.69 9.24 7.66
C LEU A 106 -4.81 9.42 8.69
N LYS A 107 -5.77 8.51 8.72
CA LYS A 107 -6.88 8.57 9.68
C LYS A 107 -6.42 8.33 11.11
N GLU A 108 -5.41 7.49 11.34
CA GLU A 108 -4.79 7.31 12.66
C GLU A 108 -4.17 8.61 13.15
N ALA A 109 -3.50 9.37 12.28
CA ALA A 109 -2.96 10.69 12.58
C ALA A 109 -4.03 11.83 12.59
N GLY A 110 -5.32 11.51 12.65
CA GLY A 110 -6.40 12.50 12.76
C GLY A 110 -6.82 13.17 11.44
N TYR A 111 -6.40 12.66 10.28
CA TYR A 111 -6.75 13.22 8.97
C TYR A 111 -7.76 12.36 8.20
N ASP A 112 -8.90 12.91 7.83
CA ASP A 112 -9.83 12.23 6.93
C ASP A 112 -9.48 12.51 5.47
N LEU A 113 -8.80 11.55 4.83
CA LEU A 113 -8.35 11.69 3.44
C LEU A 113 -9.52 11.88 2.45
N MET A 114 -10.69 11.30 2.73
CA MET A 114 -11.88 11.50 1.91
C MET A 114 -12.33 12.96 1.91
N GLU A 115 -12.40 13.58 3.08
CA GLU A 115 -12.75 14.99 3.22
C GLU A 115 -11.68 15.91 2.60
N LEU A 116 -10.40 15.62 2.86
CA LEU A 116 -9.29 16.42 2.35
C LEU A 116 -9.26 16.44 0.82
N VAL A 117 -9.36 15.26 0.18
CA VAL A 117 -9.39 15.15 -1.29
C VAL A 117 -10.65 15.80 -1.87
N SER A 118 -11.80 15.63 -1.22
CA SER A 118 -13.06 16.26 -1.68
C SER A 118 -12.95 17.78 -1.67
N LYS A 119 -12.42 18.37 -0.60
CA LYS A 119 -12.20 19.82 -0.49
C LYS A 119 -11.18 20.33 -1.51
N ASP A 120 -10.11 19.57 -1.74
CA ASP A 120 -9.10 19.96 -2.73
C ASP A 120 -9.64 19.93 -4.15
N ILE A 121 -10.49 18.95 -4.50
CA ILE A 121 -11.19 18.87 -5.79
C ILE A 121 -12.16 20.06 -5.98
N GLU A 122 -12.83 20.52 -4.92
CA GLU A 122 -13.69 21.70 -4.99
C GLU A 122 -12.91 22.98 -5.33
N ILE A 123 -11.67 23.09 -4.88
CA ILE A 123 -10.81 24.26 -5.08
C ILE A 123 -10.00 24.15 -6.38
N HIS A 124 -9.46 22.98 -6.67
CA HIS A 124 -8.49 22.73 -7.75
C HIS A 124 -9.00 21.72 -8.78
N GLY A 125 -10.35 21.66 -9.01
CA GLY A 125 -10.98 20.64 -9.84
C GLY A 125 -10.42 20.50 -11.26
N ASP A 126 -9.94 21.59 -11.83
CA ASP A 126 -9.28 21.63 -13.14
C ASP A 126 -7.92 20.91 -13.18
N MET A 127 -7.30 20.67 -12.03
CA MET A 127 -6.07 19.86 -11.90
C MET A 127 -6.34 18.36 -11.93
N TYR A 128 -7.60 17.96 -11.67
CA TYR A 128 -8.04 16.56 -11.62
C TYR A 128 -8.73 16.18 -12.94
N ASP A 129 -8.40 15.01 -13.46
CA ASP A 129 -9.11 14.41 -14.60
C ASP A 129 -10.38 13.71 -14.10
N ILE A 130 -11.36 14.53 -13.65
CA ILE A 130 -12.64 14.08 -13.08
C ILE A 130 -13.77 14.84 -13.77
N GLU A 131 -14.68 14.13 -14.41
CA GLU A 131 -15.86 14.70 -15.04
C GLU A 131 -16.97 15.01 -14.00
N ILE A 132 -17.22 14.07 -13.09
CA ILE A 132 -18.20 14.19 -12.01
C ILE A 132 -17.51 13.77 -10.71
N PRO A 133 -17.29 14.70 -9.76
CA PRO A 133 -16.72 14.36 -8.45
C PRO A 133 -17.61 13.42 -7.65
N ASP A 134 -17.02 12.44 -7.00
CA ASP A 134 -17.65 11.52 -6.06
C ASP A 134 -16.73 11.28 -4.88
N GLN A 135 -16.99 11.95 -3.75
CA GLN A 135 -16.18 11.86 -2.54
C GLN A 135 -15.95 10.42 -2.06
N ASN A 136 -16.89 9.49 -2.32
CA ASN A 136 -16.80 8.11 -1.84
C ASN A 136 -15.76 7.28 -2.60
N ILE A 137 -15.27 7.75 -3.75
CA ILE A 137 -14.32 6.99 -4.56
C ILE A 137 -13.10 7.82 -4.99
N ASP A 138 -13.17 9.15 -5.02
CA ASP A 138 -12.10 9.98 -5.57
C ASP A 138 -10.82 9.87 -4.75
N PHE A 139 -10.89 9.82 -3.42
CA PHE A 139 -9.73 9.60 -2.54
C PHE A 139 -9.15 8.18 -2.63
N ARG A 140 -9.84 7.25 -3.30
CA ARG A 140 -9.41 5.88 -3.53
C ARG A 140 -8.88 5.64 -4.96
N ARG A 141 -8.57 6.71 -5.68
CA ARG A 141 -7.98 6.68 -7.02
C ARG A 141 -6.54 7.18 -6.98
N VAL A 142 -5.57 6.33 -7.31
CA VAL A 142 -4.13 6.69 -7.28
C VAL A 142 -3.83 7.94 -8.11
N LYS A 143 -4.48 8.12 -9.27
CA LYS A 143 -4.31 9.32 -10.10
C LYS A 143 -4.72 10.60 -9.38
N ASN A 144 -5.80 10.55 -8.59
CA ASN A 144 -6.27 11.71 -7.83
C ASN A 144 -5.37 11.97 -6.62
N LEU A 145 -4.93 10.92 -5.92
CA LEU A 145 -3.98 11.04 -4.82
C LEU A 145 -2.63 11.59 -5.28
N TYR A 146 -2.20 11.29 -6.50
CA TYR A 146 -1.00 11.90 -7.07
C TYR A 146 -1.14 13.42 -7.20
N VAL A 147 -2.28 13.91 -7.69
CA VAL A 147 -2.56 15.36 -7.76
C VAL A 147 -2.64 15.93 -6.35
N PHE A 148 -3.40 15.30 -5.47
CA PHE A 148 -3.59 15.75 -4.09
C PHE A 148 -2.28 15.91 -3.33
N PHE A 149 -1.42 14.90 -3.32
CA PHE A 149 -0.15 14.96 -2.59
C PHE A 149 0.85 15.92 -3.23
N ASN A 150 0.84 16.10 -4.55
CA ASN A 150 1.66 17.14 -5.20
C ASN A 150 1.26 18.55 -4.77
N LEU A 151 0.00 18.80 -4.48
CA LEU A 151 -0.50 20.13 -4.08
C LEU A 151 -0.39 20.36 -2.57
N ASN A 152 -0.50 19.31 -1.77
CA ASN A 152 -0.75 19.43 -0.33
C ASN A 152 0.32 18.81 0.57
N ALA A 153 1.33 18.13 0.04
CA ALA A 153 2.38 17.48 0.83
C ALA A 153 3.77 17.99 0.42
N GLU A 154 4.74 17.82 1.31
CA GLU A 154 6.13 18.05 0.99
C GLU A 154 6.64 17.03 -0.02
N SER A 155 7.09 17.47 -1.18
CA SER A 155 7.67 16.61 -2.21
C SER A 155 9.15 16.37 -1.94
N LEU A 156 9.54 15.10 -1.85
CA LEU A 156 10.89 14.66 -1.53
C LEU A 156 11.59 14.00 -2.73
N SER A 157 12.91 13.75 -2.60
CA SER A 157 13.69 13.03 -3.61
C SER A 157 13.12 11.62 -3.83
N THR A 158 13.01 11.23 -5.10
CA THR A 158 12.70 9.84 -5.49
C THR A 158 13.95 8.99 -5.74
N ASP A 159 15.16 9.58 -5.57
CA ASP A 159 16.41 8.82 -5.69
C ASP A 159 16.58 7.91 -4.46
N LEU A 160 16.61 6.61 -4.70
CA LEU A 160 16.81 5.61 -3.64
C LEU A 160 18.22 5.61 -3.04
N LYS A 161 19.16 6.39 -3.61
CA LYS A 161 20.50 6.59 -3.01
C LYS A 161 20.46 7.55 -1.84
N ASP A 162 19.48 8.44 -1.79
CA ASP A 162 19.26 9.39 -0.70
C ASP A 162 18.53 8.69 0.46
N ILE A 163 19.10 7.57 0.95
CA ILE A 163 18.42 6.66 1.90
C ILE A 163 17.94 7.36 3.18
N SER A 164 18.53 8.49 3.56
CA SER A 164 18.12 9.28 4.73
C SER A 164 16.84 10.09 4.50
N GLU A 165 16.52 10.42 3.25
CA GLU A 165 15.29 11.15 2.92
C GLU A 165 14.05 10.27 3.08
N TRP A 166 14.21 8.95 2.86
CA TRP A 166 13.12 7.98 2.94
C TRP A 166 12.86 7.58 4.40
N GLN A 167 11.73 8.01 4.95
CA GLN A 167 11.40 7.79 6.35
C GLN A 167 10.11 6.95 6.49
N GLY A 168 9.99 6.21 7.61
CA GLY A 168 8.76 5.52 7.93
C GLY A 168 7.60 6.50 8.06
N GLY A 169 6.44 6.21 7.45
CA GLY A 169 5.29 7.11 7.38
C GLY A 169 5.24 7.99 6.14
N ASP A 170 6.33 8.10 5.36
CA ASP A 170 6.28 8.78 4.06
C ASP A 170 5.35 8.03 3.10
N ILE A 171 4.83 8.76 2.10
CA ILE A 171 3.93 8.24 1.08
C ILE A 171 4.72 8.10 -0.23
N VAL A 172 4.68 6.93 -0.85
CA VAL A 172 5.27 6.71 -2.18
C VAL A 172 4.20 6.38 -3.20
N ILE A 173 4.26 7.06 -4.35
CA ILE A 173 3.32 6.88 -5.47
C ILE A 173 4.07 6.36 -6.69
N PHE A 174 3.60 5.24 -7.21
CA PHE A 174 4.00 4.65 -8.49
C PHE A 174 2.97 5.01 -9.57
N LYS A 175 3.18 4.58 -10.80
CA LYS A 175 2.25 4.86 -11.91
C LYS A 175 0.79 4.51 -11.61
N ASN A 176 0.53 3.36 -10.99
CA ASN A 176 -0.82 2.86 -10.71
C ASN A 176 -0.96 2.29 -9.29
N HIS A 177 -0.06 2.65 -8.39
CA HIS A 177 -0.02 2.10 -7.05
C HIS A 177 0.45 3.17 -6.04
N ILE A 178 0.09 2.98 -4.77
CA ILE A 178 0.50 3.85 -3.67
C ILE A 178 0.80 3.00 -2.44
N ALA A 179 1.73 3.45 -1.60
CA ALA A 179 2.13 2.75 -0.39
C ALA A 179 2.59 3.72 0.70
N ILE A 180 2.67 3.25 1.94
CA ILE A 180 3.38 3.91 3.05
C ILE A 180 4.78 3.31 3.16
N VAL A 181 5.79 4.17 3.29
CA VAL A 181 7.17 3.77 3.52
C VAL A 181 7.31 3.20 4.93
N SER A 182 8.01 2.08 5.05
CA SER A 182 8.28 1.41 6.32
C SER A 182 9.51 2.02 7.02
N ASP A 183 9.59 1.89 8.34
CA ASP A 183 10.76 2.18 9.15
C ASP A 183 11.86 1.10 9.03
N ARG A 184 11.59 -0.03 8.38
CA ARG A 184 12.52 -1.15 8.19
C ARG A 184 13.12 -1.14 6.79
N ARG A 185 14.38 -1.57 6.73
CA ARG A 185 15.19 -1.41 5.52
C ARG A 185 15.83 -2.73 5.10
N ASN A 186 16.10 -2.84 3.80
CA ASN A 186 16.89 -3.94 3.23
C ASN A 186 18.40 -3.73 3.48
N GLN A 187 19.20 -4.64 2.97
CA GLN A 187 20.67 -4.59 3.14
C GLN A 187 21.35 -3.38 2.46
N HIS A 188 20.67 -2.71 1.54
CA HIS A 188 21.17 -1.51 0.85
C HIS A 188 20.75 -0.21 1.54
N GLY A 189 20.00 -0.29 2.64
CA GLY A 189 19.45 0.86 3.35
C GLY A 189 18.14 1.39 2.75
N VAL A 190 17.65 0.77 1.68
CA VAL A 190 16.37 1.15 1.06
C VAL A 190 15.22 0.62 1.90
N PRO A 191 14.23 1.45 2.26
CA PRO A 191 13.13 1.00 3.10
C PRO A 191 12.21 0.01 2.37
N TYR A 192 11.50 -0.80 3.15
CA TYR A 192 10.35 -1.54 2.66
C TYR A 192 9.15 -0.61 2.50
N VAL A 193 8.08 -1.12 1.92
CA VAL A 193 6.80 -0.40 1.85
C VAL A 193 5.65 -1.25 2.37
N ILE A 194 4.67 -0.61 3.00
CA ILE A 194 3.45 -1.22 3.49
C ILE A 194 2.34 -0.90 2.49
N HIS A 195 1.77 -1.93 1.87
CA HIS A 195 0.80 -1.76 0.80
C HIS A 195 -0.13 -2.98 0.63
N HIS A 196 -1.16 -2.84 -0.20
CA HIS A 196 -2.06 -3.93 -0.56
C HIS A 196 -2.31 -3.94 -2.07
N ALA A 197 -1.54 -4.74 -2.82
CA ALA A 197 -1.45 -4.67 -4.28
C ALA A 197 -2.41 -5.62 -5.00
N ASN A 198 -2.63 -6.84 -4.49
CA ASN A 198 -3.41 -7.87 -5.18
C ASN A 198 -3.76 -9.05 -4.25
N PRO A 199 -4.70 -9.94 -4.66
CA PRO A 199 -5.16 -11.05 -3.82
C PRO A 199 -4.15 -12.19 -3.63
N PHE A 200 -3.00 -12.15 -4.30
CA PHE A 200 -1.93 -13.16 -4.21
C PHE A 200 -0.67 -12.61 -3.51
N GLN A 201 -0.73 -11.38 -3.01
CA GLN A 201 0.36 -10.77 -2.26
C GLN A 201 0.70 -11.62 -1.03
N LYS A 202 1.99 -11.84 -0.79
CA LYS A 202 2.45 -12.72 0.30
C LYS A 202 2.47 -12.02 1.64
N THR A 203 2.96 -10.79 1.67
CA THR A 203 3.08 -9.95 2.87
C THR A 203 2.65 -8.54 2.53
N TYR A 204 2.06 -7.81 3.50
CA TYR A 204 1.72 -6.39 3.27
C TYR A 204 2.96 -5.49 3.26
N GLU A 205 4.03 -5.88 3.97
CA GLU A 205 5.31 -5.18 3.92
C GLU A 205 6.23 -5.90 2.94
N GLU A 206 6.68 -5.21 1.89
CA GLU A 206 7.48 -5.79 0.80
C GLU A 206 8.71 -4.94 0.45
N ASP A 207 9.78 -5.61 0.01
CA ASP A 207 11.02 -5.04 -0.51
C ASP A 207 10.90 -4.85 -2.03
N ILE A 208 10.29 -3.73 -2.45
CA ILE A 208 9.93 -3.51 -3.86
C ILE A 208 10.47 -2.22 -4.47
N LEU A 209 10.90 -1.22 -3.69
CA LEU A 209 11.28 0.09 -4.24
C LEU A 209 12.36 -0.03 -5.33
N GLU A 210 13.42 -0.81 -5.10
CA GLU A 210 14.48 -1.01 -6.10
C GLU A 210 14.04 -1.80 -7.34
N LYS A 211 12.85 -2.41 -7.33
CA LYS A 211 12.29 -3.18 -8.44
C LYS A 211 11.37 -2.36 -9.34
N HIS A 212 11.07 -1.13 -8.92
CA HIS A 212 10.18 -0.21 -9.60
C HIS A 212 10.97 0.92 -10.27
N ASP A 213 10.78 1.09 -11.56
CA ASP A 213 11.29 2.21 -12.37
C ASP A 213 10.21 3.27 -12.62
N ASP A 214 9.02 3.09 -12.03
CA ASP A 214 7.83 3.91 -12.23
C ASP A 214 7.42 4.72 -10.98
N ILE A 215 8.35 4.97 -10.04
CA ILE A 215 8.12 5.89 -8.92
C ILE A 215 7.86 7.28 -9.47
N ARG A 216 6.70 7.85 -9.15
CA ARG A 216 6.24 9.18 -9.61
C ARG A 216 6.36 10.25 -8.56
N GLY A 217 6.33 9.88 -7.28
CA GLY A 217 6.42 10.83 -6.20
C GLY A 217 6.75 10.16 -4.88
N HIS A 218 7.43 10.91 -4.04
CA HIS A 218 7.74 10.59 -2.65
C HIS A 218 7.36 11.82 -1.83
N TYR A 219 6.51 11.62 -0.84
CA TYR A 219 5.88 12.72 -0.11
C TYR A 219 5.94 12.50 1.39
N ARG A 220 6.05 13.62 2.13
CA ARG A 220 5.88 13.68 3.57
C ARG A 220 4.69 14.54 3.91
N TRP A 221 3.82 14.03 4.79
CA TRP A 221 2.65 14.78 5.22
C TRP A 221 3.04 15.75 6.34
N ASN A 222 3.09 17.04 6.03
CA ASN A 222 3.42 18.12 6.95
C ASN A 222 2.36 19.24 6.90
N ASN A 223 1.16 18.93 6.43
CA ASN A 223 0.10 19.92 6.26
C ASN A 223 -1.05 19.60 7.25
N GLY A 224 -1.09 20.36 8.35
CA GLY A 224 -2.07 20.22 9.43
C GLY A 224 -3.11 21.33 9.46
#